data_70fee3d79c817dd7bc18801b909b937c
#
_entry.id   70fee3d79c817dd7bc18801b909b937c
#
_cell.length_a   1.000
_cell.length_b   1.000
_cell.length_c   1.000
_cell.angle_alpha   90.00
_cell.angle_beta   90.00
_cell.angle_gamma   90.00
#
_symmetry.space_group_name_H-M   'P 1'
#
loop_
_entity.id
_entity.type
_entity.pdbx_description
1 polymer ?
#
loop_
_entity_poly.entity_id
_entity_poly.type
_entity_poly.pdbx_seq_one_letter_code
_entity_poly.pdbx_strand_id
1 'polypeptide(L)'
;MPGASYKRNLFNARPVPKSDMKIRDAVQNIEAFVYDEQFLKNAVNWIAFWRKYPFHMCKHYLGINLKPFQCVLLYQMMNNTNFVFCASRGLGKSFMTGVYIICRCILYPGTKVVIASGVRSQAFEVFTKINDIYKNSPMLREEILFKTESKIDPVIEFKNGSTVNIVTANDNSRGE
;
A
#
# COMPACT_ATOMS: atom_id res chain seq x y z
N MET A 1 26.03 -4.37 -11.46
CA MET A 1 25.07 -5.50 -11.43
C MET A 1 24.47 -5.58 -10.03
N PRO A 2 23.14 -5.58 -9.84
CA PRO A 2 22.57 -5.85 -8.51
C PRO A 2 22.83 -7.32 -8.17
N GLY A 3 23.44 -7.56 -7.00
CA GLY A 3 23.88 -8.89 -6.58
C GLY A 3 22.74 -9.87 -6.28
N ALA A 4 23.07 -11.14 -6.13
CA ALA A 4 22.13 -12.25 -5.84
C ALA A 4 21.22 -12.01 -4.61
N SER A 5 21.60 -11.12 -3.68
CA SER A 5 20.80 -10.73 -2.51
C SER A 5 19.57 -9.90 -2.86
N TYR A 6 19.66 -9.03 -3.89
CA TYR A 6 18.55 -8.22 -4.34
C TYR A 6 17.42 -9.08 -4.93
N LYS A 7 17.79 -10.11 -5.69
CA LYS A 7 16.83 -11.07 -6.26
C LYS A 7 16.06 -11.84 -5.19
N ARG A 8 16.72 -12.29 -4.12
CA ARG A 8 16.06 -13.03 -3.03
C ARG A 8 15.09 -12.18 -2.22
N ASN A 9 15.44 -10.91 -2.01
CA ASN A 9 14.60 -10.01 -1.20
C ASN A 9 13.34 -9.55 -1.95
N LEU A 10 13.37 -9.49 -3.29
CA LEU A 10 12.23 -9.02 -4.07
C LEU A 10 11.07 -10.02 -4.12
N PHE A 11 11.37 -11.33 -4.08
CA PHE A 11 10.37 -12.37 -4.32
C PHE A 11 10.27 -13.42 -3.21
N ASN A 12 11.04 -13.32 -2.11
CA ASN A 12 11.01 -14.29 -1.00
C ASN A 12 11.00 -15.78 -1.47
N ALA A 13 11.68 -16.06 -2.59
CA ALA A 13 11.72 -17.39 -3.14
C ALA A 13 12.47 -18.33 -2.20
N ARG A 14 11.75 -19.26 -1.58
CA ARG A 14 12.37 -20.35 -0.82
C ARG A 14 13.25 -21.17 -1.74
N PRO A 15 14.43 -21.65 -1.30
CA PRO A 15 15.27 -22.53 -2.10
C PRO A 15 14.49 -23.80 -2.45
N VAL A 16 14.40 -24.10 -3.75
CA VAL A 16 13.73 -25.30 -4.26
C VAL A 16 14.53 -26.54 -3.84
N PRO A 17 13.88 -27.60 -3.33
CA PRO A 17 14.57 -28.85 -2.98
C PRO A 17 15.33 -29.42 -4.18
N LYS A 18 16.53 -29.94 -3.92
CA LYS A 18 17.46 -30.44 -4.96
C LYS A 18 16.93 -31.65 -5.76
N SER A 19 15.86 -32.30 -5.29
CA SER A 19 15.32 -33.56 -5.82
C SER A 19 14.37 -33.42 -7.01
N ASP A 20 13.90 -32.21 -7.33
CA ASP A 20 12.86 -32.05 -8.34
C ASP A 20 13.32 -31.13 -9.49
N MET A 21 13.90 -31.76 -10.53
CA MET A 21 14.50 -31.06 -11.68
C MET A 21 13.43 -30.28 -12.48
N LYS A 22 12.20 -30.81 -12.59
CA LYS A 22 11.09 -30.18 -13.30
C LYS A 22 10.61 -28.90 -12.58
N ILE A 23 10.63 -28.90 -11.24
CA ILE A 23 10.27 -27.73 -10.45
C ILE A 23 11.36 -26.66 -10.57
N ARG A 24 12.65 -27.07 -10.64
CA ARG A 24 13.76 -26.14 -10.88
C ARG A 24 13.63 -25.42 -12.21
N ASP A 25 13.34 -26.16 -13.28
CA ASP A 25 13.20 -25.60 -14.63
C ASP A 25 12.00 -24.64 -14.69
N ALA A 26 10.90 -24.98 -14.03
CA ALA A 26 9.76 -24.09 -13.89
C ALA A 26 10.09 -22.81 -13.10
N VAL A 27 10.80 -22.94 -11.99
CA VAL A 27 11.24 -21.78 -11.18
C VAL A 27 12.21 -20.89 -11.95
N GLN A 28 13.18 -21.49 -12.67
CA GLN A 28 14.11 -20.73 -13.51
C GLN A 28 13.37 -20.02 -14.66
N ASN A 29 12.39 -20.65 -15.26
CA ASN A 29 11.57 -20.02 -16.29
C ASN A 29 10.73 -18.85 -15.73
N ILE A 30 10.17 -19.01 -14.54
CA ILE A 30 9.45 -17.93 -13.84
C ILE A 30 10.41 -16.78 -13.47
N GLU A 31 11.58 -17.09 -12.94
CA GLU A 31 12.60 -16.09 -12.63
C GLU A 31 13.07 -15.36 -13.90
N ALA A 32 13.32 -16.08 -14.98
CA ALA A 32 13.70 -15.49 -16.26
C ALA A 32 12.61 -14.56 -16.80
N PHE A 33 11.34 -14.97 -16.72
CA PHE A 33 10.21 -14.14 -17.13
C PHE A 33 10.05 -12.88 -16.29
N VAL A 34 10.20 -13.01 -14.97
CA VAL A 34 10.07 -11.88 -14.03
C VAL A 34 11.21 -10.88 -14.17
N TYR A 35 12.40 -11.35 -14.57
CA TYR A 35 13.57 -10.49 -14.79
C TYR A 35 13.77 -10.10 -16.27
N ASP A 36 12.83 -10.46 -17.15
CA ASP A 36 12.85 -9.96 -18.52
C ASP A 36 12.82 -8.42 -18.52
N GLU A 37 13.70 -7.82 -19.31
CA GLU A 37 13.82 -6.37 -19.41
C GLU A 37 12.51 -5.71 -19.87
N GLN A 38 11.79 -6.38 -20.75
CA GLN A 38 10.48 -5.91 -21.22
C GLN A 38 9.43 -5.94 -20.12
N PHE A 39 9.42 -6.98 -19.28
CA PHE A 39 8.55 -7.06 -18.11
C PHE A 39 8.83 -5.92 -17.13
N LEU A 40 10.10 -5.66 -16.83
CA LEU A 40 10.50 -4.57 -15.92
C LEU A 40 10.12 -3.20 -16.49
N LYS A 41 10.31 -2.96 -17.79
CA LYS A 41 9.85 -1.73 -18.45
C LYS A 41 8.33 -1.57 -18.35
N ASN A 42 7.60 -2.65 -18.59
CA ASN A 42 6.14 -2.62 -18.48
C ASN A 42 5.68 -2.37 -17.05
N ALA A 43 6.31 -2.97 -16.03
CA ALA A 43 6.02 -2.75 -14.62
C ALA A 43 6.26 -1.27 -14.22
N VAL A 44 7.37 -0.68 -14.66
CA VAL A 44 7.66 0.75 -14.43
C VAL A 44 6.60 1.64 -15.08
N ASN A 45 6.19 1.33 -16.31
CA ASN A 45 5.14 2.07 -17.00
C ASN A 45 3.78 1.96 -16.28
N TRP A 46 3.42 0.78 -15.76
CA TRP A 46 2.22 0.59 -14.95
C TRP A 46 2.24 1.38 -13.65
N ILE A 47 3.36 1.37 -12.93
CA ILE A 47 3.54 2.16 -11.70
C ILE A 47 3.43 3.67 -12.02
N ALA A 48 4.08 4.14 -13.08
CA ALA A 48 3.99 5.53 -13.52
C ALA A 48 2.55 5.92 -13.88
N PHE A 49 1.84 5.06 -14.60
CA PHE A 49 0.43 5.24 -14.94
C PHE A 49 -0.45 5.31 -13.68
N TRP A 50 -0.27 4.41 -12.71
CA TRP A 50 -1.04 4.41 -11.47
C TRP A 50 -0.71 5.61 -10.57
N ARG A 51 0.52 6.10 -10.57
CA ARG A 51 0.87 7.35 -9.88
C ARG A 51 0.11 8.53 -10.47
N LYS A 52 -0.03 8.57 -11.78
CA LYS A 52 -0.79 9.61 -12.48
C LYS A 52 -2.30 9.45 -12.33
N TYR A 53 -2.79 8.20 -12.34
CA TYR A 53 -4.22 7.87 -12.29
C TYR A 53 -4.51 6.83 -11.20
N PRO A 54 -4.45 7.19 -9.90
CA PRO A 54 -4.51 6.24 -8.79
C PRO A 54 -5.83 5.48 -8.68
N PHE A 55 -6.92 6.04 -9.19
CA PHE A 55 -8.23 5.37 -9.22
C PHE A 55 -8.26 4.11 -10.12
N HIS A 56 -7.39 4.02 -11.14
CA HIS A 56 -7.22 2.78 -11.90
C HIS A 56 -6.57 1.68 -11.08
N MET A 57 -5.58 2.02 -10.25
CA MET A 57 -5.01 1.08 -9.29
C MET A 57 -6.08 0.58 -8.31
N CYS A 58 -6.91 1.46 -7.77
CA CYS A 58 -8.01 1.07 -6.88
C CYS A 58 -8.90 0.02 -7.54
N LYS A 59 -9.31 0.25 -8.80
CA LYS A 59 -10.21 -0.64 -9.52
C LYS A 59 -9.54 -1.97 -9.91
N HIS A 60 -8.36 -1.91 -10.52
CA HIS A 60 -7.77 -3.07 -11.19
C HIS A 60 -6.84 -3.89 -10.28
N TYR A 61 -6.24 -3.26 -9.27
CA TYR A 61 -5.32 -3.91 -8.35
C TYR A 61 -5.97 -4.20 -6.99
N LEU A 62 -6.60 -3.19 -6.39
CA LEU A 62 -7.19 -3.35 -5.05
C LEU A 62 -8.61 -3.90 -5.06
N GLY A 63 -9.29 -3.95 -6.22
CA GLY A 63 -10.69 -4.38 -6.33
C GLY A 63 -11.71 -3.38 -5.77
N ILE A 64 -11.33 -2.09 -5.65
CA ILE A 64 -12.17 -1.04 -5.08
C ILE A 64 -12.83 -0.22 -6.20
N ASN A 65 -14.14 -0.25 -6.27
CA ASN A 65 -14.90 0.58 -7.19
C ASN A 65 -15.22 1.94 -6.57
N LEU A 66 -14.49 2.97 -6.97
CA LEU A 66 -14.71 4.34 -6.53
C LEU A 66 -15.82 5.01 -7.35
N LYS A 67 -16.62 5.85 -6.70
CA LYS A 67 -17.59 6.73 -7.40
C LYS A 67 -16.83 7.84 -8.15
N PRO A 68 -17.41 8.44 -9.21
CA PRO A 68 -16.71 9.47 -10.01
C PRO A 68 -16.10 10.59 -9.17
N PHE A 69 -16.85 11.14 -8.21
CA PHE A 69 -16.32 12.21 -7.35
C PHE A 69 -15.16 11.71 -6.45
N GLN A 70 -15.18 10.45 -6.03
CA GLN A 70 -14.08 9.85 -5.24
C GLN A 70 -12.82 9.68 -6.09
N CYS A 71 -12.97 9.38 -7.39
CA CYS A 71 -11.84 9.32 -8.32
C CYS A 71 -11.15 10.69 -8.44
N VAL A 72 -11.94 11.76 -8.60
CA VAL A 72 -11.44 13.14 -8.66
C VAL A 72 -10.77 13.51 -7.33
N LEU A 73 -11.40 13.20 -6.20
CA LEU A 73 -10.86 13.47 -4.88
C LEU A 73 -9.52 12.77 -4.67
N LEU A 74 -9.43 11.47 -4.97
CA LEU A 74 -8.18 10.71 -4.85
C LEU A 74 -7.09 11.27 -5.75
N TYR A 75 -7.42 11.65 -6.99
CA TYR A 75 -6.50 12.29 -7.91
C TYR A 75 -5.93 13.58 -7.31
N GLN A 76 -6.77 14.43 -6.75
CA GLN A 76 -6.33 15.67 -6.11
C GLN A 76 -5.47 15.42 -4.87
N MET A 77 -5.84 14.47 -4.01
CA MET A 77 -5.07 14.10 -2.82
C MET A 77 -3.67 13.58 -3.18
N MET A 78 -3.52 12.83 -4.27
CA MET A 78 -2.24 12.26 -4.68
C MET A 78 -1.31 13.26 -5.36
N ASN A 79 -1.85 14.30 -6.00
CA ASN A 79 -1.09 15.26 -6.79
C ASN A 79 -0.84 16.60 -6.10
N ASN A 80 -1.40 16.84 -4.91
CA ASN A 80 -1.18 18.08 -4.17
C ASN A 80 -0.41 17.80 -2.87
N THR A 81 0.57 18.64 -2.56
CA THR A 81 1.37 18.54 -1.34
C THR A 81 0.53 18.86 -0.10
N ASN A 82 -0.33 19.88 -0.20
CA ASN A 82 -1.26 20.27 0.85
C ASN A 82 -2.67 20.16 0.31
N PHE A 83 -3.53 19.42 1.00
CA PHE A 83 -4.88 19.20 0.57
C PHE A 83 -5.85 19.24 1.75
N VAL A 84 -6.87 20.07 1.63
CA VAL A 84 -7.96 20.18 2.60
C VAL A 84 -9.26 19.97 1.87
N PHE A 85 -10.11 19.08 2.38
CA PHE A 85 -11.46 18.94 1.87
C PHE A 85 -12.49 18.87 2.99
N CYS A 86 -13.60 19.54 2.77
CA CYS A 86 -14.76 19.49 3.64
C CYS A 86 -15.84 18.65 3.00
N ALA A 87 -16.41 17.74 3.75
CA ALA A 87 -17.48 16.89 3.29
C ALA A 87 -18.46 16.62 4.41
N SER A 88 -19.74 16.49 4.09
CA SER A 88 -20.76 16.16 5.06
C SER A 88 -20.57 14.76 5.65
N ARG A 89 -21.28 14.47 6.75
CA ARG A 89 -21.28 13.14 7.37
C ARG A 89 -21.83 12.11 6.35
N GLY A 90 -21.23 10.93 6.27
CA GLY A 90 -21.66 9.87 5.36
C GLY A 90 -21.06 9.90 3.95
N LEU A 91 -20.33 10.94 3.53
CA LEU A 91 -19.67 11.00 2.22
C LEU A 91 -18.38 10.17 2.11
N GLY A 92 -18.05 9.40 3.16
CA GLY A 92 -16.91 8.48 3.11
C GLY A 92 -15.55 9.13 3.29
N LYS A 93 -15.44 10.20 4.09
CA LYS A 93 -14.17 10.87 4.39
C LYS A 93 -13.10 9.89 4.87
N SER A 94 -13.39 9.16 5.94
CA SER A 94 -12.44 8.19 6.53
C SER A 94 -12.09 7.06 5.57
N PHE A 95 -13.06 6.62 4.74
CA PHE A 95 -12.80 5.64 3.69
C PHE A 95 -11.83 6.19 2.63
N MET A 96 -12.06 7.39 2.12
CA MET A 96 -11.19 8.01 1.11
C MET A 96 -9.78 8.30 1.66
N THR A 97 -9.67 8.69 2.93
CA THR A 97 -8.38 8.84 3.60
C THR A 97 -7.66 7.49 3.68
N GLY A 98 -8.36 6.40 4.03
CA GLY A 98 -7.80 5.05 4.03
C GLY A 98 -7.33 4.61 2.64
N VAL A 99 -8.13 4.83 1.60
CA VAL A 99 -7.75 4.52 0.20
C VAL A 99 -6.51 5.32 -0.22
N TYR A 100 -6.47 6.62 0.08
CA TYR A 100 -5.30 7.47 -0.20
C TYR A 100 -4.04 6.93 0.46
N ILE A 101 -4.11 6.57 1.75
CA ILE A 101 -2.98 6.03 2.51
C ILE A 101 -2.46 4.75 1.86
N ILE A 102 -3.35 3.82 1.51
CA ILE A 102 -2.99 2.57 0.85
C ILE A 102 -2.27 2.85 -0.48
N CYS A 103 -2.88 3.69 -1.35
CA CYS A 103 -2.27 4.05 -2.62
C CYS A 103 -0.91 4.72 -2.45
N ARG A 104 -0.79 5.61 -1.47
CA ARG A 104 0.47 6.32 -1.20
C ARG A 104 1.56 5.35 -0.74
N CYS A 105 1.24 4.45 0.20
CA CYS A 105 2.19 3.46 0.72
C CYS A 105 2.65 2.47 -0.35
N ILE A 106 1.76 2.00 -1.23
CA ILE A 106 2.11 1.03 -2.27
C ILE A 106 2.93 1.70 -3.39
N LEU A 107 2.48 2.86 -3.88
CA LEU A 107 3.10 3.52 -5.04
C LEU A 107 4.41 4.25 -4.74
N TYR A 108 4.66 4.56 -3.48
CA TYR A 108 5.86 5.31 -3.05
C TYR A 108 6.54 4.55 -1.90
N PRO A 109 7.51 3.68 -2.22
CA PRO A 109 8.22 2.88 -1.22
C PRO A 109 8.87 3.74 -0.13
N GLY A 110 8.88 3.22 1.11
CA GLY A 110 9.47 3.90 2.26
C GLY A 110 8.66 5.09 2.80
N THR A 111 7.41 5.26 2.35
CA THR A 111 6.52 6.32 2.85
C THR A 111 6.16 6.09 4.31
N LYS A 112 6.35 7.12 5.16
CA LYS A 112 5.90 7.12 6.55
C LYS A 112 4.63 7.96 6.66
N VAL A 113 3.52 7.33 7.00
CA VAL A 113 2.22 8.00 7.18
C VAL A 113 1.89 8.06 8.66
N VAL A 114 1.51 9.25 9.11
CA VAL A 114 0.98 9.48 10.46
C VAL A 114 -0.46 9.95 10.35
N ILE A 115 -1.37 9.23 10.99
CA ILE A 115 -2.77 9.62 11.13
C ILE A 115 -2.91 10.35 12.45
N ALA A 116 -3.07 11.67 12.39
CA ALA A 116 -3.25 12.52 13.58
C ALA A 116 -4.70 12.95 13.73
N SER A 117 -5.23 12.90 14.96
CA SER A 117 -6.54 13.44 15.31
C SER A 117 -6.56 13.95 16.74
N GLY A 118 -7.45 14.91 17.03
CA GLY A 118 -7.68 15.38 18.39
C GLY A 118 -8.28 14.32 19.31
N VAL A 119 -8.97 13.33 18.74
CA VAL A 119 -9.56 12.21 19.49
C VAL A 119 -9.11 10.90 18.85
N ARG A 120 -8.56 10.00 19.65
CA ARG A 120 -8.00 8.73 19.20
C ARG A 120 -9.00 7.87 18.41
N SER A 121 -10.27 7.84 18.83
CA SER A 121 -11.31 7.10 18.13
C SER A 121 -11.51 7.53 16.68
N GLN A 122 -11.31 8.82 16.36
CA GLN A 122 -11.42 9.33 15.00
C GLN A 122 -10.25 8.89 14.12
N ALA A 123 -9.01 8.91 14.64
CA ALA A 123 -7.86 8.38 13.94
C ALA A 123 -8.02 6.87 13.69
N PHE A 124 -8.52 6.15 14.68
CA PHE A 124 -8.77 4.71 14.61
C PHE A 124 -9.88 4.35 13.60
N GLU A 125 -10.85 5.26 13.35
CA GLU A 125 -11.85 5.05 12.30
C GLU A 125 -11.22 4.91 10.91
N VAL A 126 -10.22 5.72 10.58
CA VAL A 126 -9.47 5.61 9.32
C VAL A 126 -8.75 4.26 9.25
N PHE A 127 -8.11 3.86 10.35
CA PHE A 127 -7.44 2.57 10.44
C PHE A 127 -8.40 1.39 10.26
N THR A 128 -9.61 1.49 10.82
CA THR A 128 -10.68 0.50 10.61
C THR A 128 -11.05 0.39 9.14
N LYS A 129 -11.14 1.52 8.40
CA LYS A 129 -11.41 1.50 6.95
C LYS A 129 -10.28 0.83 6.16
N ILE A 130 -9.02 1.03 6.54
CA ILE A 130 -7.90 0.30 5.94
C ILE A 130 -8.04 -1.21 6.21
N ASN A 131 -8.42 -1.60 7.44
CA ASN A 131 -8.66 -3.00 7.78
C ASN A 131 -9.82 -3.62 6.99
N ASP A 132 -10.89 -2.89 6.76
CA ASP A 132 -12.02 -3.36 5.95
C ASP A 132 -11.57 -3.62 4.50
N ILE A 133 -10.76 -2.73 3.95
CA ILE A 133 -10.17 -2.91 2.60
C ILE A 133 -9.22 -4.12 2.59
N TYR A 134 -8.36 -4.26 3.60
CA TYR A 134 -7.44 -5.39 3.75
C TYR A 134 -8.16 -6.74 3.73
N LYS A 135 -9.29 -6.85 4.43
CA LYS A 135 -10.09 -8.09 4.46
C LYS A 135 -10.64 -8.46 3.09
N ASN A 136 -10.99 -7.47 2.27
CA ASN A 136 -11.67 -7.65 0.99
C ASN A 136 -10.74 -7.63 -0.23
N SER A 137 -9.48 -7.19 -0.09
CA SER A 137 -8.51 -7.11 -1.17
C SER A 137 -7.38 -8.12 -1.00
N PRO A 138 -7.32 -9.20 -1.81
CA PRO A 138 -6.20 -10.14 -1.79
C PRO A 138 -4.86 -9.46 -2.07
N MET A 139 -4.82 -8.55 -3.05
CA MET A 139 -3.58 -7.84 -3.41
C MET A 139 -3.06 -6.98 -2.27
N LEU A 140 -3.93 -6.30 -1.52
CA LEU A 140 -3.49 -5.53 -0.35
C LEU A 140 -2.90 -6.43 0.74
N ARG A 141 -3.42 -7.66 0.91
CA ARG A 141 -2.85 -8.64 1.85
C ARG A 141 -1.42 -9.04 1.48
N GLU A 142 -1.14 -9.14 0.18
CA GLU A 142 0.21 -9.45 -0.30
C GLU A 142 1.19 -8.28 -0.12
N GLU A 143 0.72 -7.04 -0.09
CA GLU A 143 1.55 -5.85 0.10
C GLU A 143 1.92 -5.61 1.57
N ILE A 144 1.07 -6.03 2.51
CA ILE A 144 1.29 -5.80 3.94
C ILE A 144 2.19 -6.89 4.52
N LEU A 145 3.31 -6.47 5.13
CA LEU A 145 4.24 -7.34 5.83
C LEU A 145 3.74 -7.68 7.24
N PHE A 146 3.31 -6.65 7.96
CA PHE A 146 2.92 -6.74 9.36
C PHE A 146 1.79 -5.75 9.67
N LYS A 147 0.89 -6.18 10.54
CA LYS A 147 -0.22 -5.35 11.02
C LYS A 147 -0.53 -5.70 12.47
N THR A 148 -0.54 -4.70 13.37
CA THR A 148 -1.02 -4.91 14.73
C THR A 148 -2.54 -4.83 14.78
N GLU A 149 -3.14 -5.65 15.64
CA GLU A 149 -4.57 -5.57 15.97
C GLU A 149 -4.82 -4.77 17.24
N SER A 150 -3.75 -4.28 17.88
CA SER A 150 -3.84 -3.49 19.11
C SER A 150 -4.55 -2.16 18.85
N LYS A 151 -5.47 -1.82 19.76
CA LYS A 151 -6.10 -0.48 19.77
C LYS A 151 -5.20 0.58 20.40
N ILE A 152 -4.11 0.17 21.07
CA ILE A 152 -3.23 1.09 21.80
C ILE A 152 -2.20 1.68 20.84
N ASP A 153 -1.52 0.88 20.03
CA ASP A 153 -0.54 1.33 19.05
C ASP A 153 -0.74 0.56 17.73
N PRO A 154 -1.73 0.98 16.94
CA PRO A 154 -1.96 0.35 15.65
C PRO A 154 -0.89 0.79 14.66
N VAL A 155 -0.20 -0.20 14.09
CA VAL A 155 0.85 -0.02 13.08
C VAL A 155 0.55 -0.92 11.90
N ILE A 156 0.76 -0.43 10.70
CA ILE A 156 0.77 -1.23 9.48
C ILE A 156 2.12 -1.03 8.80
N GLU A 157 2.80 -2.13 8.49
CA GLU A 157 4.05 -2.14 7.74
C GLU A 157 3.85 -2.83 6.40
N PHE A 158 4.30 -2.18 5.34
CA PHE A 158 4.26 -2.72 3.98
C PHE A 158 5.61 -3.36 3.63
N LYS A 159 5.59 -4.36 2.76
CA LYS A 159 6.80 -5.06 2.27
C LYS A 159 7.82 -4.12 1.60
N ASN A 160 7.36 -2.99 1.08
CA ASN A 160 8.21 -1.96 0.47
C ASN A 160 8.82 -0.96 1.46
N GLY A 161 8.68 -1.20 2.78
CA GLY A 161 9.21 -0.36 3.85
C GLY A 161 8.33 0.85 4.20
N SER A 162 7.13 0.96 3.64
CA SER A 162 6.19 2.01 4.04
C SER A 162 5.50 1.65 5.36
N THR A 163 5.21 2.67 6.19
CA THR A 163 4.59 2.48 7.51
C THR A 163 3.42 3.43 7.72
N VAL A 164 2.42 2.98 8.48
CA VAL A 164 1.27 3.80 8.88
C VAL A 164 1.11 3.71 10.39
N ASN A 165 1.14 4.86 11.06
CA ASN A 165 1.01 4.99 12.51
C ASN A 165 -0.13 5.93 12.88
N ILE A 166 -0.67 5.80 14.09
CA ILE A 166 -1.64 6.74 14.67
C ILE A 166 -0.98 7.54 15.80
N VAL A 167 -1.19 8.86 15.78
CA VAL A 167 -0.79 9.76 16.87
C VAL A 167 -1.99 10.58 17.31
N THR A 168 -2.17 10.72 18.62
CA THR A 168 -3.20 11.59 19.18
C THR A 168 -2.57 12.90 19.65
N ALA A 169 -3.29 14.01 19.50
CA ALA A 169 -2.80 15.34 19.88
C ALA A 169 -2.46 15.46 21.39
N ASN A 170 -2.93 14.51 22.21
CA ASN A 170 -2.64 14.46 23.66
C ASN A 170 -1.43 13.57 24.02
N ASP A 171 -0.96 12.72 23.12
CA ASP A 171 0.29 12.02 23.32
C ASP A 171 1.40 13.04 23.08
N ASN A 172 2.14 13.36 24.12
CA ASN A 172 3.18 14.38 24.19
C ASN A 172 3.99 14.49 22.87
N SER A 173 3.46 15.20 21.89
CA SER A 173 4.18 15.55 20.66
C SER A 173 5.18 16.69 20.88
N ARG A 174 5.66 16.82 22.12
CA ARG A 174 6.75 17.73 22.51
C ARG A 174 8.02 16.87 22.67
N GLY A 175 8.67 16.64 21.58
CA GLY A 175 10.11 16.38 21.55
C GLY A 175 10.52 14.94 21.90
N GLU A 176 10.62 14.12 20.92
CA GLU A 176 11.79 13.28 20.68
C GLU A 176 12.37 13.62 19.32
#